data_80691f5abfea78f5a498900e11c39ba4
#
_entry.id   80691f5abfea78f5a498900e11c39ba4
#
_cell.length_a   1.000
_cell.length_b   1.000
_cell.length_c   1.000
_cell.angle_alpha   90.00
_cell.angle_beta   90.00
_cell.angle_gamma   90.00
#
_symmetry.space_group_name_H-M   'P 1'
#
loop_
_entity.id
_entity.type
_entity.pdbx_description
1 polymer ?
#
loop_
_entity_poly.entity_id
_entity_poly.type
_entity_poly.pdbx_seq_one_letter_code
_entity_poly.pdbx_strand_id
1 'polypeptide(L)'
;MRMSYREAAGWLGRWRVKVSKSQLQRLCVALEGTAQALGRECLAQQAHQALPGRAQEGGRRWCIEVDGSLVPTRVEGGVEWREVKSAVLYPMRAPSQRYYVSALVAAGEFAPLVHGLLRQAGVRQADRLIGISDGAVWIAELLGDLGVKRHILDVYHASTYFETLLQGLGFSEAQRAQQRRALLRGEIDLQRWLNNHLNDPALLAALPTEAQKALRFLEKQALLNHTNYPQFRREGLEVIASGQIEGANKHVIQGRLKIAGARWSVNGAHAKAFGRSQLFSLRPILPFNTVRHVAFPAA
;
A
#
# COMPACT_ATOMS: atom_id res chain seq x y z
N MET A 1 2.31 8.39 17.92
CA MET A 1 3.38 8.84 18.83
C MET A 1 4.68 8.11 18.48
N ARG A 2 5.79 8.84 18.28
CA ARG A 2 7.11 8.28 17.88
C ARG A 2 8.06 8.21 19.06
N MET A 3 7.60 7.67 20.17
CA MET A 3 8.35 7.61 21.41
C MET A 3 9.20 6.31 21.47
N SER A 4 10.45 6.41 21.88
CA SER A 4 11.28 5.23 22.18
C SER A 4 10.78 4.54 23.47
N TYR A 5 11.13 3.26 23.66
CA TYR A 5 10.78 2.58 24.90
C TYR A 5 11.43 3.22 26.13
N ARG A 6 12.58 3.87 25.97
CA ARG A 6 13.26 4.62 27.07
C ARG A 6 12.45 5.85 27.45
N GLU A 7 12.02 6.65 26.49
CA GLU A 7 11.19 7.84 26.72
C GLU A 7 9.84 7.46 27.29
N ALA A 8 9.22 6.37 26.77
CA ALA A 8 7.95 5.87 27.28
C ALA A 8 8.06 5.39 28.74
N ALA A 9 9.12 4.65 29.09
CA ALA A 9 9.37 4.23 30.48
C ALA A 9 9.59 5.45 31.40
N GLY A 10 10.35 6.45 30.94
CA GLY A 10 10.53 7.70 31.69
C GLY A 10 9.22 8.47 31.87
N TRP A 11 8.37 8.51 30.85
CA TRP A 11 7.06 9.15 30.93
C TRP A 11 6.12 8.43 31.88
N LEU A 12 6.07 7.10 31.85
CA LEU A 12 5.30 6.27 32.79
C LEU A 12 5.79 6.45 34.23
N GLY A 13 7.09 6.64 34.44
CA GLY A 13 7.67 6.95 35.73
C GLY A 13 7.11 8.22 36.39
N ARG A 14 6.74 9.23 35.59
CA ARG A 14 6.07 10.46 36.09
C ARG A 14 4.66 10.17 36.65
N TRP A 15 4.03 9.10 36.15
CA TRP A 15 2.75 8.61 36.62
C TRP A 15 2.88 7.53 37.72
N ARG A 16 4.09 7.43 38.33
CA ARG A 16 4.44 6.43 39.35
C ARG A 16 4.33 4.97 38.88
N VAL A 17 4.32 4.73 37.57
CA VAL A 17 4.38 3.38 36.99
C VAL A 17 5.85 3.02 36.77
N LYS A 18 6.38 2.17 37.67
CA LYS A 18 7.77 1.71 37.60
C LYS A 18 7.87 0.56 36.59
N VAL A 19 8.35 0.85 35.39
CA VAL A 19 8.61 -0.13 34.33
C VAL A 19 9.94 0.19 33.65
N SER A 20 10.81 -0.78 33.52
CA SER A 20 12.06 -0.61 32.80
C SER A 20 11.83 -0.59 31.28
N LYS A 21 12.78 0.00 30.54
CA LYS A 21 12.79 -0.04 29.08
C LYS A 21 12.61 -1.46 28.54
N SER A 22 13.33 -2.44 29.10
CA SER A 22 13.31 -3.84 28.66
C SER A 22 11.98 -4.53 28.97
N GLN A 23 11.41 -4.27 30.14
CA GLN A 23 10.06 -4.77 30.48
C GLN A 23 9.01 -4.20 29.52
N LEU A 24 9.02 -2.88 29.30
CA LEU A 24 8.09 -2.26 28.36
C LEU A 24 8.24 -2.80 26.95
N GLN A 25 9.48 -3.02 26.51
CA GLN A 25 9.75 -3.63 25.21
C GLN A 25 9.18 -5.05 25.12
N ARG A 26 9.41 -5.90 26.12
CA ARG A 26 8.88 -7.28 26.17
C ARG A 26 7.35 -7.29 26.15
N LEU A 27 6.72 -6.45 26.95
CA LEU A 27 5.26 -6.31 26.99
C LEU A 27 4.68 -5.89 25.63
N CYS A 28 5.27 -4.88 25.01
CA CYS A 28 4.83 -4.43 23.69
C CYS A 28 5.00 -5.53 22.61
N VAL A 29 6.12 -6.27 22.61
CA VAL A 29 6.35 -7.35 21.67
C VAL A 29 5.35 -8.49 21.87
N ALA A 30 5.07 -8.86 23.12
CA ALA A 30 4.08 -9.91 23.41
C ALA A 30 2.67 -9.50 22.96
N LEU A 31 2.24 -8.28 23.30
CA LEU A 31 0.94 -7.74 22.90
C LEU A 31 0.80 -7.62 21.37
N GLU A 32 1.83 -7.09 20.71
CA GLU A 32 1.85 -6.96 19.25
C GLU A 32 1.79 -8.32 18.56
N GLY A 33 2.55 -9.32 19.07
CA GLY A 33 2.54 -10.68 18.55
C GLY A 33 1.18 -11.36 18.70
N THR A 34 0.56 -11.26 19.87
CA THR A 34 -0.78 -11.81 20.12
C THR A 34 -1.84 -11.10 19.27
N ALA A 35 -1.80 -9.78 19.23
CA ALA A 35 -2.76 -9.00 18.42
C ALA A 35 -2.61 -9.31 16.94
N GLN A 36 -1.39 -9.52 16.47
CA GLN A 36 -1.12 -9.93 15.09
C GLN A 36 -1.69 -11.31 14.79
N ALA A 37 -1.43 -12.31 15.63
CA ALA A 37 -1.90 -13.68 15.42
C ALA A 37 -3.44 -13.73 15.36
N LEU A 38 -4.10 -13.18 16.38
CA LEU A 38 -5.57 -13.11 16.44
C LEU A 38 -6.16 -12.28 15.30
N GLY A 39 -5.56 -11.16 14.97
CA GLY A 39 -6.04 -10.30 13.89
C GLY A 39 -5.89 -10.95 12.51
N ARG A 40 -4.80 -11.66 12.26
CA ARG A 40 -4.61 -12.42 11.01
C ARG A 40 -5.62 -13.56 10.90
N GLU A 41 -5.82 -14.30 11.97
CA GLU A 41 -6.81 -15.37 12.02
C GLU A 41 -8.22 -14.83 11.74
N CYS A 42 -8.61 -13.75 12.39
CA CYS A 42 -9.90 -13.08 12.17
C CYS A 42 -10.09 -12.65 10.70
N LEU A 43 -9.07 -12.03 10.08
CA LEU A 43 -9.12 -11.63 8.67
C LEU A 43 -9.17 -12.84 7.75
N ALA A 44 -8.37 -13.86 8.02
CA ALA A 44 -8.35 -15.08 7.22
C ALA A 44 -9.70 -15.81 7.27
N GLN A 45 -10.31 -15.92 8.44
CA GLN A 45 -11.66 -16.49 8.58
C GLN A 45 -12.71 -15.69 7.81
N GLN A 46 -12.61 -14.37 7.82
CA GLN A 46 -13.50 -13.50 7.05
C GLN A 46 -13.27 -13.59 5.53
N ALA A 47 -12.05 -13.88 5.09
CA ALA A 47 -11.71 -13.98 3.68
C ALA A 47 -12.47 -15.09 2.94
N HIS A 48 -12.75 -16.19 3.61
CA HIS A 48 -13.48 -17.33 3.05
C HIS A 48 -15.00 -17.12 2.94
N GLN A 49 -15.50 -16.02 3.47
CA GLN A 49 -16.93 -15.72 3.43
C GLN A 49 -17.22 -14.75 2.25
N ALA A 50 -18.24 -14.99 1.46
CA ALA A 50 -18.66 -14.07 0.41
C ALA A 50 -18.98 -12.68 0.96
N LEU A 51 -18.73 -11.64 0.16
CA LEU A 51 -19.12 -10.27 0.52
C LEU A 51 -20.65 -10.20 0.73
N PRO A 52 -21.13 -9.43 1.73
CA PRO A 52 -22.55 -9.42 2.07
C PRO A 52 -23.41 -8.76 1.01
N GLY A 53 -24.59 -9.33 0.77
CA GLY A 53 -25.80 -8.70 0.23
C GLY A 53 -25.90 -8.57 -1.28
N ARG A 54 -27.16 -8.53 -1.74
CA ARG A 54 -27.55 -8.20 -3.11
C ARG A 54 -27.27 -6.74 -3.43
N ALA A 55 -26.99 -6.47 -4.73
CA ALA A 55 -26.94 -5.16 -5.30
C ALA A 55 -28.27 -4.43 -5.10
N GLN A 56 -28.32 -3.43 -4.22
CA GLN A 56 -29.23 -2.32 -4.44
C GLN A 56 -28.63 -1.48 -5.56
N GLU A 57 -29.46 -0.98 -6.46
CA GLU A 57 -29.05 -0.03 -7.50
C GLU A 57 -28.22 1.09 -6.87
N GLY A 58 -27.01 1.34 -7.38
CA GLY A 58 -26.12 2.39 -6.88
C GLY A 58 -25.09 1.96 -5.85
N GLY A 59 -24.43 0.81 -6.02
CA GLY A 59 -23.29 0.40 -5.20
C GLY A 59 -22.25 1.52 -5.01
N ARG A 60 -21.66 1.59 -3.82
CA ARG A 60 -20.62 2.58 -3.49
C ARG A 60 -19.37 2.31 -4.32
N ARG A 61 -18.60 3.38 -4.55
CA ARG A 61 -17.25 3.25 -5.10
C ARG A 61 -16.24 3.26 -3.96
N TRP A 62 -15.38 2.25 -3.96
CA TRP A 62 -14.27 2.14 -3.04
C TRP A 62 -12.97 2.21 -3.80
N CYS A 63 -11.98 2.87 -3.23
CA CYS A 63 -10.61 2.84 -3.71
C CYS A 63 -9.78 1.94 -2.80
N ILE A 64 -9.00 1.07 -3.42
CA ILE A 64 -7.95 0.29 -2.76
C ILE A 64 -6.61 0.67 -3.36
N GLU A 65 -5.70 1.13 -2.51
CA GLU A 65 -4.32 1.40 -2.88
C GLU A 65 -3.42 0.37 -2.21
N VAL A 66 -2.49 -0.19 -2.97
CA VAL A 66 -1.59 -1.25 -2.51
C VAL A 66 -0.17 -0.89 -2.88
N ASP A 67 0.76 -1.10 -1.95
CA ASP A 67 2.18 -0.82 -2.15
C ASP A 67 3.06 -1.66 -1.20
N GLY A 68 4.34 -1.78 -1.53
CA GLY A 68 5.37 -2.43 -0.74
C GLY A 68 6.34 -1.43 -0.10
N SER A 69 6.73 -1.67 1.13
CA SER A 69 7.74 -0.84 1.80
C SER A 69 8.85 -1.70 2.39
N LEU A 70 10.07 -1.53 1.93
CA LEU A 70 11.22 -2.24 2.48
C LEU A 70 11.53 -1.75 3.90
N VAL A 71 11.78 -2.69 4.81
CA VAL A 71 12.18 -2.44 6.20
C VAL A 71 13.39 -3.27 6.57
N PRO A 72 14.33 -2.75 7.42
CA PRO A 72 15.50 -3.50 7.82
C PRO A 72 15.14 -4.57 8.84
N THR A 73 15.47 -5.82 8.54
CA THR A 73 15.31 -6.96 9.46
C THR A 73 16.65 -7.56 9.80
N ARG A 74 16.80 -8.02 11.05
CA ARG A 74 17.99 -8.71 11.52
C ARG A 74 17.97 -10.15 11.05
N VAL A 75 19.07 -10.57 10.44
CA VAL A 75 19.37 -11.94 10.09
C VAL A 75 20.72 -12.34 10.71
N GLU A 76 21.06 -13.61 10.66
CA GLU A 76 22.39 -14.07 11.02
C GLU A 76 23.42 -13.39 10.11
N GLY A 77 24.43 -12.79 10.71
CA GLY A 77 25.48 -12.06 9.98
C GLY A 77 25.14 -10.63 9.54
N GLY A 78 23.90 -10.08 9.76
CA GLY A 78 23.67 -8.72 9.35
C GLY A 78 22.23 -8.21 9.33
N VAL A 79 21.94 -7.43 8.30
CA VAL A 79 20.62 -6.82 8.04
C VAL A 79 20.19 -7.15 6.63
N GLU A 80 18.98 -7.66 6.50
CA GLU A 80 18.28 -7.86 5.23
C GLU A 80 17.10 -6.91 5.12
N TRP A 81 16.88 -6.34 3.93
CA TRP A 81 15.74 -5.50 3.64
C TRP A 81 14.58 -6.37 3.15
N ARG A 82 13.49 -6.39 3.89
CA ARG A 82 12.29 -7.16 3.57
C ARG A 82 11.10 -6.27 3.34
N GLU A 83 10.25 -6.69 2.41
CA GLU A 83 9.07 -5.93 2.01
C GLU A 83 7.91 -6.15 2.97
N VAL A 84 7.42 -5.09 3.57
CA VAL A 84 6.11 -5.02 4.21
C VAL A 84 5.10 -4.64 3.14
N LYS A 85 4.13 -5.51 2.89
CA LYS A 85 3.00 -5.25 2.01
C LYS A 85 1.94 -4.48 2.76
N SER A 86 1.37 -3.47 2.13
CA SER A 86 0.37 -2.58 2.74
C SER A 86 -0.79 -2.35 1.78
N ALA A 87 -2.00 -2.33 2.31
CA ALA A 87 -3.20 -1.91 1.60
C ALA A 87 -3.96 -0.87 2.42
N VAL A 88 -4.46 0.15 1.74
CA VAL A 88 -5.43 1.10 2.28
C VAL A 88 -6.71 1.05 1.45
N LEU A 89 -7.83 0.95 2.13
CA LEU A 89 -9.16 0.91 1.54
C LEU A 89 -9.99 2.08 2.07
N TYR A 90 -10.70 2.78 1.20
CA TYR A 90 -11.58 3.88 1.59
C TYR A 90 -12.72 4.09 0.59
N PRO A 91 -13.90 4.56 1.05
CA PRO A 91 -14.96 4.98 0.13
C PRO A 91 -14.56 6.27 -0.57
N MET A 92 -14.68 6.31 -1.90
CA MET A 92 -14.23 7.48 -2.69
C MET A 92 -14.92 8.79 -2.29
N ARG A 93 -16.17 8.73 -1.81
CA ARG A 93 -16.90 9.92 -1.33
C ARG A 93 -16.53 10.34 0.10
N ALA A 94 -15.75 9.53 0.82
CA ALA A 94 -15.32 9.81 2.19
C ALA A 94 -13.88 9.31 2.41
N PRO A 95 -12.86 9.88 1.74
CA PRO A 95 -11.49 9.38 1.74
C PRO A 95 -10.78 9.52 3.11
N SER A 96 -11.39 10.17 4.08
CA SER A 96 -10.93 10.19 5.47
C SER A 96 -11.26 8.90 6.23
N GLN A 97 -12.24 8.12 5.77
CA GLN A 97 -12.63 6.84 6.36
C GLN A 97 -11.72 5.72 5.83
N ARG A 98 -10.56 5.56 6.42
CA ARG A 98 -9.51 4.65 5.94
C ARG A 98 -9.45 3.39 6.77
N TYR A 99 -9.25 2.28 6.07
CA TYR A 99 -9.04 0.96 6.64
C TYR A 99 -7.68 0.47 6.14
N TYR A 100 -6.86 -0.05 7.05
CA TYR A 100 -5.48 -0.43 6.75
C TYR A 100 -5.21 -1.87 7.11
N VAL A 101 -4.43 -2.55 6.30
CA VAL A 101 -3.75 -3.78 6.66
C VAL A 101 -2.31 -3.74 6.14
N SER A 102 -1.36 -4.14 6.98
CA SER A 102 0.04 -4.25 6.59
C SER A 102 0.64 -5.50 7.20
N ALA A 103 1.42 -6.24 6.41
CA ALA A 103 2.04 -7.47 6.85
C ALA A 103 3.38 -7.71 6.13
N LEU A 104 4.33 -8.31 6.84
CA LEU A 104 5.60 -8.79 6.26
C LEU A 104 5.42 -10.28 5.94
N VAL A 105 4.81 -10.57 4.79
CA VAL A 105 4.42 -11.91 4.34
C VAL A 105 4.62 -12.04 2.83
N ALA A 106 4.54 -13.27 2.31
CA ALA A 106 4.49 -13.51 0.87
C ALA A 106 3.19 -12.94 0.25
N ALA A 107 3.17 -12.70 -1.06
CA ALA A 107 2.01 -12.11 -1.75
C ALA A 107 0.74 -12.96 -1.56
N GLY A 108 0.84 -14.28 -1.72
CA GLY A 108 -0.31 -15.18 -1.53
C GLY A 108 -0.86 -15.20 -0.11
N GLU A 109 -0.02 -14.94 0.91
CA GLU A 109 -0.48 -14.80 2.30
C GLU A 109 -1.10 -13.43 2.59
N PHE A 110 -0.80 -12.42 1.77
CA PHE A 110 -1.36 -11.08 1.93
C PHE A 110 -2.79 -10.97 1.39
N ALA A 111 -3.11 -11.69 0.31
CA ALA A 111 -4.43 -11.65 -0.31
C ALA A 111 -5.58 -11.97 0.67
N PRO A 112 -5.55 -13.03 1.48
CA PRO A 112 -6.60 -13.29 2.48
C PRO A 112 -6.78 -12.13 3.48
N LEU A 113 -5.70 -11.45 3.86
CA LEU A 113 -5.78 -10.32 4.78
C LEU A 113 -6.53 -9.13 4.16
N VAL A 114 -6.30 -8.89 2.87
CA VAL A 114 -7.00 -7.82 2.13
C VAL A 114 -8.47 -8.17 1.90
N HIS A 115 -8.80 -9.43 1.58
CA HIS A 115 -10.19 -9.89 1.51
C HIS A 115 -10.93 -9.68 2.84
N GLY A 116 -10.31 -10.04 3.96
CA GLY A 116 -10.86 -9.78 5.28
C GLY A 116 -11.06 -8.28 5.55
N LEU A 117 -10.12 -7.43 5.09
CA LEU A 117 -10.24 -5.98 5.20
C LEU A 117 -11.46 -5.42 4.45
N LEU A 118 -11.76 -5.93 3.24
CA LEU A 118 -12.95 -5.54 2.49
C LEU A 118 -14.23 -5.80 3.30
N ARG A 119 -14.34 -6.98 3.88
CA ARG A 119 -15.50 -7.35 4.72
C ARG A 119 -15.62 -6.48 5.95
N GLN A 120 -14.51 -6.28 6.65
CA GLN A 120 -14.47 -5.44 7.85
C GLN A 120 -14.89 -4.00 7.55
N ALA A 121 -14.50 -3.45 6.40
CA ALA A 121 -14.93 -2.14 5.95
C ALA A 121 -16.41 -2.09 5.57
N GLY A 122 -17.05 -3.23 5.38
CA GLY A 122 -18.44 -3.33 4.95
C GLY A 122 -18.63 -3.12 3.44
N VAL A 123 -17.64 -3.54 2.66
CA VAL A 123 -17.76 -3.64 1.19
C VAL A 123 -18.79 -4.70 0.85
N ARG A 124 -19.64 -4.44 -0.13
CA ARG A 124 -20.74 -5.31 -0.58
C ARG A 124 -20.48 -5.81 -2.00
N GLN A 125 -21.14 -6.89 -2.42
CA GLN A 125 -21.02 -7.42 -3.79
C GLN A 125 -21.36 -6.40 -4.89
N ALA A 126 -22.29 -5.48 -4.59
CA ALA A 126 -22.69 -4.42 -5.51
C ALA A 126 -21.69 -3.26 -5.62
N ASP A 127 -20.77 -3.16 -4.68
CA ASP A 127 -19.83 -2.05 -4.64
C ASP A 127 -18.78 -2.22 -5.74
N ARG A 128 -18.27 -1.09 -6.25
CA ARG A 128 -17.23 -1.07 -7.28
C ARG A 128 -15.89 -0.79 -6.62
N LEU A 129 -14.95 -1.72 -6.80
CA LEU A 129 -13.56 -1.55 -6.38
C LEU A 129 -12.74 -0.93 -7.52
N ILE A 130 -12.01 0.13 -7.20
CA ILE A 130 -11.01 0.78 -8.04
C ILE A 130 -9.66 0.56 -7.37
N GLY A 131 -8.70 -0.04 -8.08
CA GLY A 131 -7.34 -0.27 -7.59
C GLY A 131 -6.38 0.78 -8.11
N ILE A 132 -5.47 1.26 -7.26
CA ILE A 132 -4.35 2.12 -7.66
C ILE A 132 -3.06 1.49 -7.13
N SER A 133 -2.04 1.40 -7.97
CA SER A 133 -0.73 0.85 -7.58
C SER A 133 0.41 1.38 -8.45
N ASP A 134 1.63 1.02 -8.08
CA ASP A 134 2.86 1.27 -8.85
C ASP A 134 3.04 0.38 -10.08
N GLY A 135 2.15 -0.59 -10.30
CA GLY A 135 2.21 -1.54 -11.41
C GLY A 135 3.04 -2.81 -11.14
N ALA A 136 3.42 -3.08 -9.90
CA ALA A 136 4.07 -4.33 -9.51
C ALA A 136 3.19 -5.55 -9.83
N VAL A 137 3.80 -6.64 -10.29
CA VAL A 137 3.09 -7.83 -10.77
C VAL A 137 2.22 -8.45 -9.68
N TRP A 138 2.77 -8.63 -8.47
CA TRP A 138 2.04 -9.23 -7.37
C TRP A 138 0.81 -8.39 -6.93
N ILE A 139 0.86 -7.06 -7.15
CA ILE A 139 -0.29 -6.19 -6.86
C ILE A 139 -1.37 -6.36 -7.93
N ALA A 140 -0.96 -6.46 -9.20
CA ALA A 140 -1.93 -6.69 -10.28
C ALA A 140 -2.67 -8.04 -10.10
N GLU A 141 -1.96 -9.10 -9.69
CA GLU A 141 -2.54 -10.39 -9.34
C GLU A 141 -3.52 -10.25 -8.16
N LEU A 142 -3.11 -9.62 -7.07
CA LEU A 142 -3.98 -9.35 -5.92
C LEU A 142 -5.24 -8.58 -6.31
N LEU A 143 -5.12 -7.50 -7.08
CA LEU A 143 -6.26 -6.71 -7.52
C LEU A 143 -7.20 -7.51 -8.43
N GLY A 144 -6.66 -8.40 -9.27
CA GLY A 144 -7.41 -9.36 -10.06
C GLY A 144 -8.23 -10.32 -9.17
N ASP A 145 -7.61 -10.93 -8.19
CA ASP A 145 -8.24 -11.85 -7.23
C ASP A 145 -9.36 -11.16 -6.41
N LEU A 146 -9.19 -9.87 -6.10
CA LEU A 146 -10.21 -9.06 -5.43
C LEU A 146 -11.38 -8.67 -6.35
N GLY A 147 -11.33 -9.02 -7.64
CA GLY A 147 -12.36 -8.65 -8.61
C GLY A 147 -12.38 -7.16 -8.94
N VAL A 148 -11.26 -6.45 -8.80
CA VAL A 148 -11.13 -5.05 -9.16
C VAL A 148 -11.36 -4.88 -10.66
N LYS A 149 -12.38 -4.10 -11.03
CA LYS A 149 -12.76 -3.86 -12.43
C LYS A 149 -11.99 -2.72 -13.10
N ARG A 150 -11.42 -1.84 -12.32
CA ARG A 150 -10.62 -0.72 -12.80
C ARG A 150 -9.33 -0.64 -12.01
N HIS A 151 -8.23 -0.98 -12.64
CA HIS A 151 -6.89 -0.79 -12.10
C HIS A 151 -6.26 0.44 -12.76
N ILE A 152 -5.71 1.34 -11.96
CA ILE A 152 -5.07 2.59 -12.38
C ILE A 152 -3.60 2.50 -11.97
N LEU A 153 -2.69 2.69 -12.91
CA LEU A 153 -1.29 2.92 -12.58
C LEU A 153 -1.17 4.30 -11.92
N ASP A 154 -0.52 4.37 -10.78
CA ASP A 154 -0.23 5.63 -10.12
C ASP A 154 0.40 6.64 -11.09
N VAL A 155 -0.21 7.82 -11.22
CA VAL A 155 0.19 8.80 -12.21
C VAL A 155 1.59 9.38 -11.95
N TYR A 156 2.01 9.49 -10.67
CA TYR A 156 3.36 9.93 -10.34
C TYR A 156 4.38 8.87 -10.70
N HIS A 157 4.05 7.58 -10.44
CA HIS A 157 4.88 6.46 -10.84
C HIS A 157 5.01 6.37 -12.36
N ALA A 158 3.89 6.45 -13.08
CA ALA A 158 3.88 6.57 -14.54
C ALA A 158 4.73 7.75 -15.03
N SER A 159 4.64 8.90 -14.36
CA SER A 159 5.39 10.10 -14.77
C SER A 159 6.90 9.94 -14.68
N THR A 160 7.40 9.09 -13.76
CA THR A 160 8.83 8.82 -13.63
C THR A 160 9.35 8.03 -14.85
N TYR A 161 8.64 6.98 -15.25
CA TYR A 161 8.99 6.23 -16.46
C TYR A 161 8.80 7.06 -17.72
N PHE A 162 7.74 7.87 -17.78
CA PHE A 162 7.47 8.73 -18.90
C PHE A 162 8.56 9.80 -19.10
N GLU A 163 9.03 10.41 -18.01
CA GLU A 163 10.17 11.35 -18.04
C GLU A 163 11.43 10.69 -18.58
N THR A 164 11.75 9.46 -18.14
CA THR A 164 12.90 8.69 -18.63
C THR A 164 12.78 8.39 -20.14
N LEU A 165 11.59 8.04 -20.60
CA LEU A 165 11.32 7.79 -22.02
C LEU A 165 11.48 9.08 -22.84
N LEU A 166 10.86 10.19 -22.40
CA LEU A 166 10.96 11.50 -23.08
C LEU A 166 12.41 11.98 -23.20
N GLN A 167 13.21 11.78 -22.16
CA GLN A 167 14.63 12.09 -22.18
C GLN A 167 15.38 11.24 -23.21
N GLY A 168 15.12 9.94 -23.26
CA GLY A 168 15.70 9.03 -24.24
C GLY A 168 15.32 9.37 -25.69
N LEU A 169 14.14 9.93 -25.88
CA LEU A 169 13.65 10.42 -27.19
C LEU A 169 14.21 11.81 -27.57
N GLY A 170 15.04 12.43 -26.75
CA GLY A 170 15.66 13.73 -27.05
C GLY A 170 14.76 14.94 -26.83
N PHE A 171 13.63 14.80 -26.10
CA PHE A 171 12.80 15.96 -25.75
C PHE A 171 13.58 16.94 -24.87
N SER A 172 13.49 18.25 -25.16
CA SER A 172 14.06 19.30 -24.35
C SER A 172 13.42 19.32 -22.94
N GLU A 173 14.12 19.90 -21.97
CA GLU A 173 13.63 20.03 -20.59
C GLU A 173 12.24 20.71 -20.53
N ALA A 174 12.04 21.77 -21.29
CA ALA A 174 10.75 22.48 -21.37
C ALA A 174 9.63 21.57 -21.90
N GLN A 175 9.90 20.80 -22.96
CA GLN A 175 8.94 19.85 -23.52
C GLN A 175 8.62 18.73 -22.54
N ARG A 176 9.64 18.14 -21.89
CA ARG A 176 9.43 17.12 -20.85
C ARG A 176 8.58 17.64 -19.71
N ALA A 177 8.89 18.83 -19.20
CA ALA A 177 8.10 19.45 -18.14
C ALA A 177 6.64 19.71 -18.57
N GLN A 178 6.40 20.09 -19.81
CA GLN A 178 5.05 20.26 -20.37
C GLN A 178 4.30 18.92 -20.42
N GLN A 179 4.90 17.89 -21.00
CA GLN A 179 4.30 16.55 -21.13
C GLN A 179 4.01 15.95 -19.75
N ARG A 180 4.97 16.06 -18.83
CA ARG A 180 4.80 15.59 -17.46
C ARG A 180 3.63 16.29 -16.75
N ARG A 181 3.51 17.61 -16.87
CA ARG A 181 2.37 18.35 -16.30
C ARG A 181 1.04 17.88 -16.88
N ALA A 182 0.96 17.66 -18.18
CA ALA A 182 -0.25 17.16 -18.82
C ALA A 182 -0.62 15.75 -18.34
N LEU A 183 0.39 14.85 -18.17
CA LEU A 183 0.17 13.52 -17.63
C LEU A 183 -0.37 13.59 -16.18
N LEU A 184 0.27 14.38 -15.32
CA LEU A 184 -0.12 14.54 -13.91
C LEU A 184 -1.54 15.13 -13.76
N ARG A 185 -1.98 15.96 -14.71
CA ARG A 185 -3.37 16.43 -14.76
C ARG A 185 -4.35 15.41 -15.32
N GLY A 186 -3.86 14.24 -15.75
CA GLY A 186 -4.68 13.18 -16.34
C GLY A 186 -5.21 13.52 -17.74
N GLU A 187 -4.46 14.31 -18.50
CA GLU A 187 -4.83 14.76 -19.86
C GLU A 187 -4.23 13.83 -20.95
N ILE A 188 -3.28 12.96 -20.59
CA ILE A 188 -2.61 12.05 -21.52
C ILE A 188 -3.15 10.63 -21.38
N ASP A 189 -3.61 10.06 -22.48
CA ASP A 189 -3.75 8.62 -22.69
C ASP A 189 -2.42 8.08 -23.20
N LEU A 190 -1.70 7.33 -22.35
CA LEU A 190 -0.37 6.86 -22.71
C LEU A 190 -0.38 5.88 -23.88
N GLN A 191 -1.39 5.02 -24.05
CA GLN A 191 -1.47 4.13 -25.22
C GLN A 191 -1.50 4.93 -26.52
N ARG A 192 -2.38 5.94 -26.55
CA ARG A 192 -2.50 6.81 -27.72
C ARG A 192 -1.24 7.64 -27.94
N TRP A 193 -0.63 8.12 -26.85
CA TRP A 193 0.62 8.88 -26.92
C TRP A 193 1.75 8.04 -27.52
N LEU A 194 1.95 6.81 -27.00
CA LEU A 194 2.97 5.86 -27.49
C LEU A 194 2.76 5.56 -28.97
N ASN A 195 1.53 5.23 -29.37
CA ASN A 195 1.21 4.94 -30.76
C ASN A 195 1.48 6.13 -31.72
N ASN A 196 1.35 7.37 -31.23
CA ASN A 196 1.56 8.55 -32.06
C ASN A 196 3.05 8.94 -32.22
N HIS A 197 3.90 8.56 -31.27
CA HIS A 197 5.28 9.04 -31.20
C HIS A 197 6.33 7.95 -31.44
N LEU A 198 5.96 6.68 -31.44
CA LEU A 198 6.90 5.55 -31.45
C LEU A 198 6.64 4.58 -32.63
N ASN A 199 6.46 5.14 -33.81
CA ASN A 199 6.21 4.36 -35.02
C ASN A 199 7.49 4.07 -35.87
N ASP A 200 8.64 4.64 -35.47
CA ASP A 200 9.89 4.47 -36.17
C ASP A 200 10.76 3.38 -35.50
N PRO A 201 10.98 2.22 -36.16
CA PRO A 201 11.81 1.15 -35.62
C PRO A 201 13.28 1.58 -35.40
N ALA A 202 13.81 2.49 -36.21
CA ALA A 202 15.17 2.97 -36.05
C ALA A 202 15.33 3.83 -34.79
N LEU A 203 14.33 4.67 -34.51
CA LEU A 203 14.27 5.45 -33.29
C LEU A 203 14.20 4.53 -32.05
N LEU A 204 13.36 3.49 -32.11
CA LEU A 204 13.22 2.53 -31.00
C LEU A 204 14.51 1.75 -30.72
N ALA A 205 15.22 1.35 -31.78
CA ALA A 205 16.49 0.65 -31.66
C ALA A 205 17.61 1.54 -31.09
N ALA A 206 17.54 2.84 -31.32
CA ALA A 206 18.53 3.84 -30.86
C ALA A 206 18.29 4.30 -29.43
N LEU A 207 17.18 3.93 -28.78
CA LEU A 207 16.87 4.35 -27.42
C LEU A 207 17.92 3.85 -26.40
N PRO A 208 18.35 4.68 -25.46
CA PRO A 208 19.17 4.24 -24.33
C PRO A 208 18.48 3.13 -23.52
N THR A 209 19.26 2.25 -22.91
CA THR A 209 18.77 1.07 -22.17
C THR A 209 17.68 1.41 -21.15
N GLU A 210 17.84 2.50 -20.40
CA GLU A 210 16.85 2.90 -19.39
C GLU A 210 15.55 3.39 -20.03
N ALA A 211 15.64 4.10 -21.16
CA ALA A 211 14.45 4.51 -21.91
C ALA A 211 13.73 3.31 -22.54
N GLN A 212 14.45 2.28 -23.01
CA GLN A 212 13.86 1.02 -23.47
C GLN A 212 13.12 0.28 -22.35
N LYS A 213 13.69 0.25 -21.14
CA LYS A 213 13.01 -0.34 -19.94
C LYS A 213 11.75 0.43 -19.61
N ALA A 214 11.83 1.76 -19.61
CA ALA A 214 10.70 2.63 -19.34
C ALA A 214 9.59 2.43 -20.40
N LEU A 215 9.95 2.35 -21.66
CA LEU A 215 9.01 2.08 -22.75
C LEU A 215 8.28 0.75 -22.53
N ARG A 216 9.02 -0.36 -22.34
CA ARG A 216 8.41 -1.69 -22.12
C ARG A 216 7.44 -1.71 -20.93
N PHE A 217 7.79 -1.00 -19.84
CA PHE A 217 6.91 -0.87 -18.69
C PHE A 217 5.63 -0.12 -19.05
N LEU A 218 5.74 1.06 -19.68
CA LEU A 218 4.59 1.88 -20.06
C LEU A 218 3.69 1.20 -21.08
N GLU A 219 4.26 0.52 -22.09
CA GLU A 219 3.50 -0.27 -23.08
C GLU A 219 2.68 -1.36 -22.39
N LYS A 220 3.30 -2.13 -21.49
CA LYS A 220 2.60 -3.17 -20.73
C LYS A 220 1.41 -2.60 -19.97
N GLN A 221 1.61 -1.50 -19.26
CA GLN A 221 0.56 -0.86 -18.48
C GLN A 221 -0.55 -0.25 -19.37
N ALA A 222 -0.16 0.30 -20.51
CA ALA A 222 -1.07 0.86 -21.49
C ALA A 222 -1.95 -0.21 -22.13
N LEU A 223 -1.38 -1.34 -22.56
CA LEU A 223 -2.10 -2.49 -23.08
C LEU A 223 -3.13 -3.06 -22.10
N LEU A 224 -2.84 -3.00 -20.80
CA LEU A 224 -3.76 -3.40 -19.73
C LEU A 224 -4.81 -2.31 -19.42
N ASN A 225 -4.81 -1.21 -20.15
CA ASN A 225 -5.69 -0.05 -19.94
C ASN A 225 -5.59 0.56 -18.52
N HIS A 226 -4.38 0.55 -17.93
CA HIS A 226 -4.11 1.14 -16.62
C HIS A 226 -3.73 2.62 -16.66
N THR A 227 -3.58 3.20 -17.87
CA THR A 227 -2.98 4.52 -18.10
C THR A 227 -3.84 5.45 -18.95
N ASN A 228 -5.11 5.11 -19.19
CA ASN A 228 -6.04 5.97 -19.89
C ASN A 228 -6.67 6.99 -18.92
N TYR A 229 -5.83 7.89 -18.38
CA TYR A 229 -6.26 8.88 -17.38
C TYR A 229 -7.40 9.80 -17.84
N PRO A 230 -7.47 10.25 -19.13
CA PRO A 230 -8.61 11.02 -19.61
C PRO A 230 -9.94 10.25 -19.51
N GLN A 231 -9.92 8.93 -19.77
CA GLN A 231 -11.10 8.10 -19.62
C GLN A 231 -11.50 7.98 -18.14
N PHE A 232 -10.53 7.77 -17.25
CA PHE A 232 -10.80 7.66 -15.81
C PHE A 232 -11.46 8.93 -15.28
N ARG A 233 -11.00 10.10 -15.71
CA ARG A 233 -11.61 11.39 -15.39
C ARG A 233 -13.07 11.49 -15.89
N ARG A 234 -13.32 11.08 -17.13
CA ARG A 234 -14.70 11.04 -17.67
C ARG A 234 -15.63 10.08 -16.91
N GLU A 235 -15.09 9.00 -16.37
CA GLU A 235 -15.82 8.06 -15.50
C GLU A 235 -16.03 8.61 -14.08
N GLY A 236 -15.58 9.82 -13.79
CA GLY A 236 -15.66 10.47 -12.47
C GLY A 236 -14.71 9.84 -11.45
N LEU A 237 -13.56 9.31 -11.90
CA LEU A 237 -12.47 8.87 -11.06
C LEU A 237 -11.46 10.01 -10.93
N GLU A 238 -11.68 10.86 -9.94
CA GLU A 238 -10.80 12.02 -9.70
C GLU A 238 -9.44 11.61 -9.12
N VAL A 239 -9.41 10.50 -8.39
CA VAL A 239 -8.20 9.95 -7.77
C VAL A 239 -7.49 9.07 -8.79
N ILE A 240 -6.31 9.49 -9.22
CA ILE A 240 -5.42 8.78 -10.15
C ILE A 240 -4.00 8.60 -9.58
N ALA A 241 -3.82 8.94 -8.32
CA ALA A 241 -2.54 8.87 -7.59
C ALA A 241 -2.72 8.10 -6.29
N SER A 242 -1.69 7.37 -5.88
CA SER A 242 -1.65 6.51 -4.68
C SER A 242 -1.23 7.26 -3.40
N GLY A 243 -1.66 8.51 -3.26
CA GLY A 243 -1.25 9.37 -2.14
C GLY A 243 -1.65 8.85 -0.75
N GLN A 244 -2.71 8.05 -0.65
CA GLN A 244 -3.15 7.50 0.62
C GLN A 244 -2.21 6.38 1.10
N ILE A 245 -1.79 5.47 0.20
CA ILE A 245 -0.85 4.39 0.57
C ILE A 245 0.56 4.93 0.76
N GLU A 246 0.99 5.93 -0.01
CA GLU A 246 2.26 6.60 0.19
C GLU A 246 2.32 7.24 1.59
N GLY A 247 1.28 7.99 1.96
CA GLY A 247 1.13 8.56 3.29
C GLY A 247 1.09 7.48 4.38
N ALA A 248 0.40 6.36 4.15
CA ALA A 248 0.36 5.21 5.05
C ALA A 248 1.76 4.60 5.22
N ASN A 249 2.46 4.30 4.15
CA ASN A 249 3.82 3.78 4.20
C ASN A 249 4.75 4.71 4.98
N LYS A 250 4.68 6.02 4.75
CA LYS A 250 5.49 7.01 5.46
C LYS A 250 5.16 7.08 6.96
N HIS A 251 3.90 7.17 7.32
CA HIS A 251 3.49 7.44 8.71
C HIS A 251 3.19 6.17 9.51
N VAL A 252 2.58 5.15 8.90
CA VAL A 252 2.22 3.91 9.58
C VAL A 252 3.45 2.98 9.66
N ILE A 253 4.15 2.77 8.56
CA ILE A 253 5.24 1.78 8.50
C ILE A 253 6.61 2.43 8.75
N GLN A 254 7.07 3.29 7.85
CA GLN A 254 8.44 3.80 7.87
C GLN A 254 8.72 4.65 9.10
N GLY A 255 7.74 5.45 9.55
CA GLY A 255 7.86 6.29 10.73
C GLY A 255 8.21 5.53 12.02
N ARG A 256 8.08 4.20 12.04
CA ARG A 256 8.50 3.33 13.14
C ARG A 256 9.54 2.32 12.74
N LEU A 257 9.42 1.72 11.56
CA LEU A 257 10.27 0.60 11.15
C LEU A 257 11.55 1.04 10.44
N LYS A 258 11.59 2.26 9.86
CA LYS A 258 12.79 2.84 9.22
C LYS A 258 13.48 3.95 10.04
N ILE A 259 13.37 3.93 11.35
CA ILE A 259 14.15 4.87 12.19
C ILE A 259 15.62 4.48 12.17
N ALA A 260 16.49 5.48 12.23
CA ALA A 260 17.95 5.27 12.21
C ALA A 260 18.40 4.28 13.30
N GLY A 261 19.22 3.32 12.93
CA GLY A 261 19.72 2.26 13.82
C GLY A 261 18.74 1.18 14.22
N ALA A 262 17.48 1.23 13.72
CA ALA A 262 16.52 0.17 13.99
C ALA A 262 16.89 -1.12 13.24
N ARG A 263 16.87 -2.22 13.98
CA ARG A 263 17.07 -3.59 13.47
C ARG A 263 16.01 -4.47 14.10
N TRP A 264 15.06 -4.91 13.34
CA TRP A 264 13.91 -5.67 13.80
C TRP A 264 14.15 -7.18 13.61
N SER A 265 13.69 -8.01 14.54
CA SER A 265 13.46 -9.41 14.16
C SER A 265 12.35 -9.47 13.11
N VAL A 266 12.33 -10.48 12.26
CA VAL A 266 11.29 -10.65 11.23
C VAL A 266 9.89 -10.62 11.85
N ASN A 267 9.69 -11.41 12.92
CA ASN A 267 8.42 -11.43 13.66
C ASN A 267 8.09 -10.09 14.32
N GLY A 268 9.09 -9.38 14.86
CA GLY A 268 8.90 -8.06 15.45
C GLY A 268 8.53 -6.99 14.41
N ALA A 269 9.13 -7.02 13.23
CA ALA A 269 8.76 -6.14 12.12
C ALA A 269 7.33 -6.42 11.65
N HIS A 270 6.98 -7.69 11.48
CA HIS A 270 5.64 -8.12 11.09
C HIS A 270 4.59 -7.67 12.11
N ALA A 271 4.77 -7.99 13.39
CA ALA A 271 3.84 -7.62 14.45
C ALA A 271 3.62 -6.10 14.54
N LYS A 272 4.71 -5.32 14.37
CA LYS A 272 4.61 -3.85 14.36
C LYS A 272 3.90 -3.31 13.12
N ALA A 273 4.16 -3.85 11.95
CA ALA A 273 3.50 -3.44 10.72
C ALA A 273 1.98 -3.67 10.85
N PHE A 274 1.59 -4.88 11.24
CA PHE A 274 0.20 -5.25 11.43
C PHE A 274 -0.47 -4.41 12.52
N GLY A 275 0.08 -4.38 13.74
CA GLY A 275 -0.49 -3.65 14.86
C GLY A 275 -0.65 -2.16 14.57
N ARG A 276 0.33 -1.53 13.90
CA ARG A 276 0.22 -0.12 13.53
C ARG A 276 -0.84 0.12 12.46
N SER A 277 -0.97 -0.73 11.45
CA SER A 277 -2.03 -0.60 10.46
C SER A 277 -3.42 -0.65 11.11
N GLN A 278 -3.60 -1.50 12.12
CA GLN A 278 -4.85 -1.58 12.88
C GLN A 278 -5.11 -0.33 13.75
N LEU A 279 -4.06 0.24 14.36
CA LEU A 279 -4.17 1.48 15.14
C LEU A 279 -4.64 2.68 14.32
N PHE A 280 -4.29 2.73 13.05
CA PHE A 280 -4.67 3.82 12.15
C PHE A 280 -5.94 3.51 11.34
N SER A 281 -6.45 2.29 11.42
CA SER A 281 -7.68 1.88 10.76
C SER A 281 -8.91 2.49 11.46
N LEU A 282 -9.91 2.91 10.69
CA LEU A 282 -11.16 3.47 11.22
C LEU A 282 -11.85 2.48 12.17
N ARG A 283 -11.79 1.19 11.84
CA ARG A 283 -12.28 0.10 12.68
C ARG A 283 -11.16 -0.93 12.81
N PRO A 284 -10.45 -0.99 13.94
CA PRO A 284 -9.49 -2.05 14.18
C PRO A 284 -10.21 -3.40 14.30
N ILE A 285 -9.57 -4.45 13.81
CA ILE A 285 -10.10 -5.82 13.84
C ILE A 285 -10.28 -6.31 15.28
N LEU A 286 -9.31 -5.95 16.14
CA LEU A 286 -9.37 -6.21 17.55
C LEU A 286 -9.61 -4.87 18.27
N PRO A 287 -10.79 -4.64 18.82
CA PRO A 287 -10.98 -3.50 19.71
C PRO A 287 -10.00 -3.66 20.89
N PHE A 288 -9.28 -2.60 21.23
CA PHE A 288 -8.27 -2.61 22.31
C PHE A 288 -8.83 -3.13 23.65
N ASN A 289 -10.15 -3.12 23.82
CA ASN A 289 -10.83 -3.68 24.97
C ASN A 289 -10.75 -5.21 25.04
N THR A 290 -10.54 -5.91 23.95
CA THR A 290 -10.41 -7.38 23.90
C THR A 290 -9.02 -7.86 24.37
N VAL A 291 -8.02 -6.97 24.37
CA VAL A 291 -6.65 -7.28 24.81
C VAL A 291 -6.52 -7.39 26.34
N ARG A 292 -7.58 -7.07 27.09
CA ARG A 292 -7.58 -7.17 28.56
C ARG A 292 -7.38 -8.58 29.12
N HIS A 293 -7.51 -9.61 28.31
CA HIS A 293 -7.40 -11.01 28.71
C HIS A 293 -6.13 -11.72 28.19
N VAL A 294 -5.15 -10.98 27.68
CA VAL A 294 -3.86 -11.60 27.34
C VAL A 294 -3.16 -11.98 28.65
N ALA A 295 -3.07 -13.27 28.90
CA ALA A 295 -2.26 -13.77 29.99
C ALA A 295 -0.79 -13.41 29.72
N PHE A 296 -0.23 -12.57 30.57
CA PHE A 296 1.20 -12.29 30.52
C PHE A 296 1.95 -13.52 31.02
N PRO A 297 3.01 -13.99 30.31
CA PRO A 297 3.88 -15.00 30.88
C PRO A 297 4.44 -14.46 32.20
N ALA A 298 4.39 -15.29 33.24
CA ALA A 298 5.00 -14.98 34.52
C ALA A 298 6.45 -14.54 34.32
N ALA A 299 6.90 -13.55 35.06
CA ALA A 299 8.20 -12.91 34.94
C ALA A 299 9.34 -13.86 35.31
#